data_04f36a4859dcc640801684eb22eb2da7
#
_entry.id   04f36a4859dcc640801684eb22eb2da7
#
_cell.length_a   1.000
_cell.length_b   1.000
_cell.length_c   1.000
_cell.angle_alpha   90.00
_cell.angle_beta   90.00
_cell.angle_gamma   90.00
#
_symmetry.space_group_name_H-M   'P 1'
#
loop_
_entity.id
_entity.type
_entity.pdbx_description
1 polymer ?
#
loop_
_entity_poly.entity_id
_entity_poly.type
_entity_poly.pdbx_seq_one_letter_code
_entity_poly.pdbx_strand_id
1 'polypeptide(L)'
;VLDDIAQGITDVVRGADLLDSTPRQQWIYQLLGQPLPRYLHIPLLLRADGEKLSKRLGSTPLDPARAPAELFRALQALAQQPPLSLCSASVEKQLEWAIAHWQPERLSPTQSLPHDRLFD
;
A
#
# COMPACT_ATOMS: atom_id res chain seq x y z
N VAL A 1 -11.39 -6.83 12.99
CA VAL A 1 -10.75 -7.29 14.24
C VAL A 1 -11.10 -8.75 14.53
N LEU A 2 -12.38 -9.10 14.67
CA LEU A 2 -12.76 -10.48 15.04
C LEU A 2 -12.29 -11.51 14.02
N ASP A 3 -12.46 -11.23 12.73
CA ASP A 3 -12.00 -12.12 11.67
C ASP A 3 -10.48 -12.23 11.64
N ASP A 4 -9.76 -11.12 11.88
CA ASP A 4 -8.30 -11.12 11.95
C ASP A 4 -7.80 -12.00 13.10
N ILE A 5 -8.47 -11.92 14.27
CA ILE A 5 -8.18 -12.78 15.43
C ILE A 5 -8.42 -14.24 15.06
N ALA A 6 -9.58 -14.55 14.49
CA ALA A 6 -9.95 -15.92 14.11
C ALA A 6 -8.99 -16.51 13.08
N GLN A 7 -8.44 -15.69 12.18
CA GLN A 7 -7.49 -16.08 11.14
C GLN A 7 -6.03 -16.05 11.62
N GLY A 8 -5.75 -15.58 12.83
CA GLY A 8 -4.39 -15.48 13.36
C GLY A 8 -3.53 -14.44 12.66
N ILE A 9 -4.13 -13.33 12.22
CA ILE A 9 -3.41 -12.23 11.53
C ILE A 9 -2.44 -11.56 12.49
N THR A 10 -1.18 -11.48 12.09
CA THR A 10 -0.09 -10.85 12.86
C THR A 10 0.34 -9.50 12.31
N ASP A 11 0.06 -9.24 11.05
CA ASP A 11 0.49 -8.03 10.34
C ASP A 11 -0.64 -7.48 9.48
N VAL A 12 -0.91 -6.18 9.60
CA VAL A 12 -1.93 -5.46 8.83
C VAL A 12 -1.26 -4.36 8.03
N VAL A 13 -1.26 -4.50 6.70
CA VAL A 13 -0.79 -3.47 5.76
C VAL A 13 -2.01 -2.87 5.08
N ARG A 14 -2.20 -1.56 5.18
CA ARG A 14 -3.39 -0.88 4.65
C ARG A 14 -3.15 0.59 4.35
N GLY A 15 -4.10 1.24 3.69
CA GLY A 15 -4.03 2.67 3.40
C GLY A 15 -4.08 3.56 4.66
N ALA A 16 -3.41 4.71 4.59
CA ALA A 16 -3.34 5.68 5.68
C ALA A 16 -4.70 6.33 6.04
N ASP A 17 -5.73 6.16 5.19
CA ASP A 17 -7.10 6.59 5.49
C ASP A 17 -7.72 5.86 6.69
N LEU A 18 -7.15 4.73 7.10
CA LEU A 18 -7.58 3.97 8.26
C LEU A 18 -6.70 4.19 9.50
N LEU A 19 -5.74 5.12 9.44
CA LEU A 19 -4.84 5.40 10.57
C LEU A 19 -5.61 5.78 11.83
N ASP A 20 -6.60 6.68 11.72
CA ASP A 20 -7.42 7.14 12.85
C ASP A 20 -8.33 6.04 13.44
N SER A 21 -8.55 4.96 12.69
CA SER A 21 -9.31 3.80 13.17
C SER A 21 -8.46 2.82 13.97
N THR A 22 -7.14 2.89 13.82
CA THR A 22 -6.19 1.94 14.44
C THR A 22 -6.30 1.92 15.98
N PRO A 23 -6.31 3.05 16.71
CA PRO A 23 -6.42 3.03 18.16
C PRO A 23 -7.70 2.36 18.67
N ARG A 24 -8.83 2.58 17.97
CA ARG A 24 -10.11 1.95 18.32
C ARG A 24 -10.08 0.44 18.10
N GLN A 25 -9.44 -0.01 17.03
CA GLN A 25 -9.27 -1.44 16.74
C GLN A 25 -8.33 -2.11 17.74
N GLN A 26 -7.21 -1.46 18.09
CA GLN A 26 -6.31 -1.94 19.12
C GLN A 26 -6.99 -2.05 20.48
N TRP A 27 -7.87 -1.09 20.82
CA TRP A 27 -8.68 -1.15 22.05
C TRP A 27 -9.57 -2.40 22.08
N ILE A 28 -10.19 -2.77 20.96
CA ILE A 28 -11.01 -3.98 20.86
C ILE A 28 -10.14 -5.24 21.10
N TYR A 29 -8.94 -5.31 20.50
CA TYR A 29 -8.01 -6.43 20.79
C TYR A 29 -7.70 -6.54 22.27
N GLN A 30 -7.42 -5.43 22.95
CA GLN A 30 -7.14 -5.39 24.39
C GLN A 30 -8.33 -5.87 25.22
N LEU A 31 -9.54 -5.40 24.90
CA LEU A 31 -10.76 -5.84 25.58
C LEU A 31 -11.02 -7.34 25.45
N LEU A 32 -10.59 -7.92 24.33
CA LEU A 32 -10.72 -9.36 24.06
C LEU A 32 -9.52 -10.18 24.60
N GLY A 33 -8.54 -9.54 25.24
CA GLY A 33 -7.34 -10.20 25.73
C GLY A 33 -6.47 -10.81 24.64
N GLN A 34 -6.52 -10.23 23.41
CA GLN A 34 -5.79 -10.75 22.26
C GLN A 34 -4.53 -9.94 21.96
N PRO A 35 -3.46 -10.56 21.45
CA PRO A 35 -2.25 -9.85 21.05
C PRO A 35 -2.53 -8.88 19.90
N LEU A 36 -1.89 -7.70 19.94
CA LEU A 36 -2.04 -6.71 18.89
C LEU A 36 -1.26 -7.14 17.64
N PRO A 37 -1.85 -7.03 16.45
CA PRO A 37 -1.09 -7.16 15.20
C PRO A 37 -0.17 -5.95 15.00
N ARG A 38 0.86 -6.10 14.20
CA ARG A 38 1.67 -4.98 13.71
C ARG A 38 0.91 -4.26 12.61
N TYR A 39 0.97 -2.93 12.59
CA TYR A 39 0.32 -2.10 11.58
C TYR A 39 1.33 -1.37 10.72
N LEU A 40 1.13 -1.39 9.42
CA LEU A 40 1.83 -0.56 8.45
C LEU A 40 0.81 0.21 7.62
N HIS A 41 0.85 1.55 7.69
CA HIS A 41 -0.02 2.41 6.90
C HIS A 41 0.76 2.98 5.72
N ILE A 42 0.31 2.65 4.50
CA ILE A 42 0.92 3.14 3.27
C ILE A 42 0.20 4.40 2.79
N PRO A 43 0.89 5.34 2.10
CA PRO A 43 0.27 6.55 1.60
C PRO A 43 -0.82 6.24 0.57
N LEU A 44 -1.86 7.09 0.54
CA LEU A 44 -2.91 7.02 -0.47
C LEU A 44 -2.48 7.73 -1.74
N LEU A 45 -2.91 7.23 -2.89
CA LEU A 45 -2.86 7.97 -4.14
C LEU A 45 -4.09 8.87 -4.26
N LEU A 46 -3.87 10.17 -4.38
CA LEU A 46 -4.91 11.17 -4.57
C LEU A 46 -4.88 11.72 -5.99
N ARG A 47 -6.05 12.06 -6.51
CA ARG A 47 -6.19 12.82 -7.76
C ARG A 47 -5.76 14.28 -7.55
N ALA A 48 -5.62 15.02 -8.66
CA ALA A 48 -5.30 16.45 -8.63
C ALA A 48 -6.31 17.30 -7.83
N ASP A 49 -7.57 16.83 -7.72
CA ASP A 49 -8.61 17.46 -6.91
C ASP A 49 -8.56 17.08 -5.42
N GLY A 50 -7.57 16.29 -5.00
CA GLY A 50 -7.40 15.85 -3.61
C GLY A 50 -8.29 14.66 -3.20
N GLU A 51 -9.12 14.13 -4.11
CA GLU A 51 -9.94 12.96 -3.82
C GLU A 51 -9.16 11.64 -3.98
N LYS A 52 -9.50 10.64 -3.17
CA LYS A 52 -8.94 9.28 -3.27
C LYS A 52 -9.24 8.70 -4.65
N LEU A 53 -8.21 8.17 -5.32
CA LEU A 53 -8.28 7.63 -6.68
C LEU A 53 -9.42 6.61 -6.87
N SER A 54 -9.75 5.83 -5.85
CA SER A 54 -10.74 4.74 -5.93
C SER A 54 -12.20 5.15 -5.68
N LYS A 55 -12.48 6.43 -5.33
CA LYS A 55 -13.83 6.83 -4.84
C LYS A 55 -14.79 7.37 -5.90
N ARG A 56 -14.39 7.57 -7.15
CA ARG A 56 -15.30 8.08 -8.21
C ARG A 56 -15.57 7.06 -9.31
N LEU A 57 -16.81 7.07 -9.79
CA LEU A 57 -17.18 6.54 -11.12
C LEU A 57 -16.24 7.17 -12.16
N GLY A 58 -15.41 6.34 -12.82
CA GLY A 58 -14.44 6.79 -13.83
C GLY A 58 -12.97 6.75 -13.39
N SER A 59 -12.61 6.16 -12.24
CA SER A 59 -11.22 5.78 -11.98
C SER A 59 -10.79 4.75 -13.01
N THR A 60 -9.64 4.98 -13.65
CA THR A 60 -9.07 4.03 -14.61
C THR A 60 -8.76 2.71 -13.88
N PRO A 61 -9.37 1.59 -14.27
CA PRO A 61 -9.04 0.29 -13.68
C PRO A 61 -7.59 -0.09 -14.03
N LEU A 62 -7.00 -0.97 -13.24
CA LEU A 62 -5.72 -1.57 -13.58
C LEU A 62 -5.84 -2.32 -14.90
N ASP A 63 -4.89 -2.11 -15.81
CA ASP A 63 -4.80 -2.82 -17.08
C ASP A 63 -3.84 -4.02 -16.95
N PRO A 64 -4.35 -5.26 -16.99
CA PRO A 64 -3.49 -6.45 -16.90
C PRO A 64 -2.38 -6.50 -17.96
N ALA A 65 -2.63 -5.93 -19.14
CA ALA A 65 -1.62 -5.84 -20.21
C ALA A 65 -0.45 -4.92 -19.85
N ARG A 66 -0.65 -4.01 -18.91
CA ARG A 66 0.35 -3.05 -18.40
C ARG A 66 0.88 -3.42 -17.01
N ALA A 67 0.54 -4.58 -16.49
CA ALA A 67 0.88 -4.98 -15.11
C ALA A 67 2.37 -4.77 -14.75
N PRO A 68 3.38 -5.10 -15.59
CA PRO A 68 4.77 -4.83 -15.25
C PRO A 68 5.07 -3.33 -15.06
N ALA A 69 4.54 -2.48 -15.94
CA ALA A 69 4.77 -1.03 -15.85
C ALA A 69 4.05 -0.42 -14.63
N GLU A 70 2.85 -0.90 -14.34
CA GLU A 70 2.07 -0.44 -13.19
C GLU A 70 2.70 -0.88 -11.87
N LEU A 71 3.21 -2.12 -11.79
CA LEU A 71 3.93 -2.59 -10.61
C LEU A 71 5.23 -1.80 -10.38
N PHE A 72 5.99 -1.52 -11.44
CA PHE A 72 7.19 -0.70 -11.34
C PHE A 72 6.89 0.69 -10.77
N ARG A 73 5.83 1.34 -11.27
CA ARG A 73 5.37 2.63 -10.76
C ARG A 73 4.89 2.57 -9.31
N ALA A 74 4.19 1.50 -8.93
CA ALA A 74 3.78 1.28 -7.55
C ALA A 74 5.00 1.17 -6.61
N LEU A 75 6.05 0.47 -7.00
CA LEU A 75 7.30 0.39 -6.24
C LEU A 75 7.98 1.74 -6.11
N GLN A 76 7.95 2.57 -7.15
CA GLN A 76 8.44 3.96 -7.10
C GLN A 76 7.59 4.80 -6.14
N ALA A 77 6.25 4.68 -6.21
CA ALA A 77 5.32 5.38 -5.32
C ALA A 77 5.58 5.03 -3.85
N LEU A 78 5.92 3.79 -3.58
CA LEU A 78 6.29 3.30 -2.24
C LEU A 78 7.76 3.65 -1.88
N ALA A 79 8.42 4.49 -2.67
CA ALA A 79 9.80 4.95 -2.49
C ALA A 79 10.84 3.82 -2.38
N GLN A 80 10.57 2.65 -2.95
CA GLN A 80 11.48 1.50 -2.88
C GLN A 80 12.66 1.62 -3.84
N GLN A 81 12.67 2.61 -4.73
CA GLN A 81 13.76 2.91 -5.65
C GLN A 81 14.16 1.71 -6.54
N PRO A 82 13.21 1.09 -7.27
CA PRO A 82 13.54 0.00 -8.17
C PRO A 82 14.52 0.48 -9.25
N PRO A 83 15.55 -0.30 -9.59
CA PRO A 83 16.46 0.05 -10.68
C PRO A 83 15.71 0.09 -12.02
N LEU A 84 16.08 1.01 -12.91
CA LEU A 84 15.39 1.20 -14.19
C LEU A 84 15.34 -0.06 -15.06
N SER A 85 16.31 -0.96 -14.92
CA SER A 85 16.33 -2.25 -15.61
C SER A 85 15.12 -3.14 -15.29
N LEU A 86 14.46 -2.92 -14.15
CA LEU A 86 13.24 -3.65 -13.78
C LEU A 86 11.98 -3.17 -14.50
N CYS A 87 12.00 -1.98 -15.10
CA CYS A 87 10.82 -1.42 -15.79
C CYS A 87 10.28 -2.35 -16.90
N SER A 88 11.16 -3.05 -17.60
CA SER A 88 10.83 -4.02 -18.65
C SER A 88 10.82 -5.50 -18.18
N ALA A 89 11.08 -5.73 -16.90
CA ALA A 89 11.09 -7.07 -16.35
C ALA A 89 9.66 -7.60 -16.12
N SER A 90 9.49 -8.91 -16.05
CA SER A 90 8.21 -9.53 -15.72
C SER A 90 7.77 -9.18 -14.29
N VAL A 91 6.47 -9.34 -14.02
CA VAL A 91 5.89 -9.11 -12.68
C VAL A 91 6.61 -9.96 -11.64
N GLU A 92 6.88 -11.24 -11.94
CA GLU A 92 7.55 -12.15 -11.02
C GLU A 92 8.94 -11.64 -10.62
N LYS A 93 9.75 -11.20 -11.58
CA LYS A 93 11.08 -10.63 -11.30
C LYS A 93 11.03 -9.35 -10.50
N GLN A 94 10.03 -8.50 -10.78
CA GLN A 94 9.83 -7.28 -10.00
C GLN A 94 9.43 -7.60 -8.55
N LEU A 95 8.56 -8.59 -8.33
CA LEU A 95 8.17 -9.04 -6.99
C LEU A 95 9.33 -9.70 -6.25
N GLU A 96 10.11 -10.56 -6.90
CA GLU A 96 11.31 -11.16 -6.32
C GLU A 96 12.28 -10.07 -5.84
N TRP A 97 12.53 -9.07 -6.68
CA TRP A 97 13.37 -7.93 -6.31
C TRP A 97 12.78 -7.17 -5.13
N ALA A 98 11.47 -6.88 -5.17
CA ALA A 98 10.79 -6.13 -4.13
C ALA A 98 10.86 -6.84 -2.78
N ILE A 99 10.67 -8.16 -2.74
CA ILE A 99 10.78 -8.96 -1.52
C ILE A 99 12.21 -8.88 -0.95
N ALA A 100 13.23 -9.01 -1.81
CA ALA A 100 14.63 -9.00 -1.39
C ALA A 100 15.13 -7.62 -0.91
N HIS A 101 14.51 -6.52 -1.38
CA HIS A 101 14.98 -5.14 -1.13
C HIS A 101 13.96 -4.26 -0.41
N TRP A 102 12.88 -4.84 0.12
CA TRP A 102 11.85 -4.08 0.81
C TRP A 102 12.39 -3.34 2.03
N GLN A 103 12.16 -2.03 2.08
CA GLN A 103 12.57 -1.15 3.16
C GLN A 103 11.37 -0.29 3.60
N PRO A 104 10.64 -0.70 4.63
CA PRO A 104 9.47 0.04 5.13
C PRO A 104 9.83 1.46 5.60
N GLU A 105 11.08 1.69 6.01
CA GLU A 105 11.59 3.00 6.45
C GLU A 105 11.62 4.03 5.31
N ARG A 106 11.61 3.59 4.05
CA ARG A 106 11.54 4.47 2.88
C ARG A 106 10.15 4.98 2.56
N LEU A 107 9.12 4.37 3.14
CA LEU A 107 7.76 4.84 2.92
C LEU A 107 7.64 6.31 3.31
N SER A 108 7.00 7.08 2.45
CA SER A 108 6.76 8.50 2.74
C SER A 108 5.98 8.64 4.05
N PRO A 109 6.39 9.53 4.96
CA PRO A 109 5.63 9.81 6.18
C PRO A 109 4.32 10.57 5.90
N THR A 110 4.10 11.01 4.65
CA THR A 110 2.86 11.66 4.24
C THR A 110 1.75 10.62 4.08
N GLN A 111 0.54 10.99 4.52
CA GLN A 111 -0.63 10.12 4.40
C GLN A 111 -1.12 9.96 2.95
N SER A 112 -0.65 10.80 2.02
CA SER A 112 -1.11 10.81 0.64
C SER A 112 -0.02 11.28 -0.33
N LEU A 113 -0.10 10.77 -1.55
CA LEU A 113 0.76 11.14 -2.68
C LEU A 113 -0.12 11.60 -3.85
N PRO A 114 0.25 12.66 -4.57
CA PRO A 114 -0.48 13.08 -5.77
C PRO A 114 -0.27 12.06 -6.90
N HIS A 115 -1.37 11.68 -7.55
CA HIS A 115 -1.38 10.68 -8.63
C HIS A 115 -0.62 11.12 -9.88
N ASP A 116 -0.69 12.41 -10.22
CA ASP A 116 -0.06 13.03 -11.39
C ASP A 116 1.47 12.85 -11.45
N ARG A 117 2.10 12.67 -10.31
CA ARG A 117 3.55 12.42 -10.24
C ARG A 117 3.96 10.98 -10.55
N LEU A 118 3.02 10.06 -10.65
CA LEU A 118 3.30 8.62 -10.70
C LEU A 118 2.82 7.93 -11.97
N PHE A 119 1.80 8.47 -12.64
CA PHE A 119 1.07 7.78 -13.70
C PHE A 119 0.88 8.61 -14.98
N ASP A 120 1.56 9.75 -15.12
CA ASP A 120 1.62 10.53 -16.37
C ASP A 120 2.70 10.04 -17.33
#